data_e39fc89ed324adf3a047cb4621b0b363
#
_entry.id   e39fc89ed324adf3a047cb4621b0b363
#
_cell.length_a   1.000
_cell.length_b   1.000
_cell.length_c   1.000
_cell.angle_alpha   90.00
_cell.angle_beta   90.00
_cell.angle_gamma   90.00
#
_symmetry.space_group_name_H-M   'P 1'
#
loop_
_entity.id
_entity.type
_entity.pdbx_description
1 polymer ?
#
loop_
_entity_poly.entity_id
_entity_poly.type
_entity_poly.pdbx_seq_one_letter_code
_entity_poly.pdbx_strand_id
1 'polypeptide(L)'
;VGFPGINSNATLGNNTQLSTMKTYSSSGDISGTVGNATWTIGDAIGVAYNADAGTLQFYKNGSLQPTTVSSVGYTTGPWWPQVRQDRNATSSTNFGQRPFAYTAPSGFKALCDTNLPAPLVAKPNTLMDVALWSGNGGSQTITLPGAFSPNFVWIKRRSSAFSSLLYDTVRGNGPNTGLISDSTTAEGGASDNATYGYL
;
A
#
# COMPACT_ATOMS: atom_id res chain seq x y z
N VAL A 1 5.63 -1.91 17.44
CA VAL A 1 4.74 -0.81 17.80
C VAL A 1 4.82 -0.63 19.29
N GLY A 2 5.28 0.54 19.77
CA GLY A 2 5.38 0.83 21.20
C GLY A 2 4.24 1.76 21.63
N PHE A 3 3.54 1.40 22.70
CA PHE A 3 2.50 2.24 23.30
C PHE A 3 2.98 2.75 24.66
N PRO A 4 3.02 4.06 24.91
CA PRO A 4 3.16 4.55 26.28
C PRO A 4 1.82 4.33 27.00
N GLY A 5 1.92 3.65 28.13
CA GLY A 5 0.82 3.04 28.83
C GLY A 5 -0.27 3.94 29.35
N ILE A 6 -1.41 3.35 29.53
CA ILE A 6 -2.44 3.58 30.59
C ILE A 6 -3.44 2.45 30.42
N ASN A 7 -4.05 1.94 31.49
CA ASN A 7 -5.21 1.01 31.59
C ASN A 7 -5.99 0.71 30.28
N SER A 8 -5.30 0.32 29.25
CA SER A 8 -5.81 0.06 27.92
C SER A 8 -5.21 -1.25 27.43
N ASN A 9 -5.92 -1.97 26.63
CA ASN A 9 -5.45 -3.21 26.04
C ASN A 9 -4.78 -2.92 24.71
N ALA A 10 -3.52 -3.34 24.56
CA ALA A 10 -2.92 -3.44 23.23
C ALA A 10 -3.50 -4.68 22.54
N THR A 11 -4.10 -4.52 21.41
CA THR A 11 -4.81 -5.61 20.74
C THR A 11 -4.43 -5.72 19.27
N LEU A 12 -4.45 -6.94 18.77
CA LEU A 12 -4.51 -7.23 17.34
C LEU A 12 -5.91 -7.82 17.07
N GLY A 13 -6.69 -7.19 16.23
CA GLY A 13 -8.07 -7.58 15.96
C GLY A 13 -8.29 -8.15 14.56
N ASN A 14 -9.25 -9.03 14.44
CA ASN A 14 -9.85 -9.48 13.19
C ASN A 14 -11.26 -8.88 13.07
N ASN A 15 -11.63 -8.42 11.89
CA ASN A 15 -12.80 -7.57 11.63
C ASN A 15 -14.18 -8.21 11.94
N THR A 16 -14.25 -9.43 12.40
CA THR A 16 -15.55 -10.10 12.48
C THR A 16 -16.13 -10.26 13.88
N GLN A 17 -15.34 -10.21 14.95
CA GLN A 17 -15.89 -10.31 16.30
C GLN A 17 -14.88 -9.93 17.40
N LEU A 18 -15.33 -9.30 18.47
CA LEU A 18 -14.57 -9.02 19.71
C LEU A 18 -13.95 -10.29 20.35
N SER A 19 -14.55 -11.46 20.11
CA SER A 19 -14.08 -12.76 20.63
C SER A 19 -12.79 -13.28 19.95
N THR A 20 -12.40 -12.70 18.82
CA THR A 20 -11.18 -13.10 18.09
C THR A 20 -9.98 -12.19 18.36
N MET A 21 -10.18 -11.12 19.13
CA MET A 21 -9.11 -10.17 19.45
C MET A 21 -8.01 -10.84 20.27
N LYS A 22 -6.77 -10.56 19.90
CA LYS A 22 -5.59 -10.95 20.67
C LYS A 22 -5.09 -9.76 21.48
N THR A 23 -5.11 -9.87 22.79
CA THR A 23 -4.98 -8.74 23.70
C THR A 23 -3.81 -8.92 24.66
N TYR A 24 -3.23 -7.81 25.10
CA TYR A 24 -2.39 -7.73 26.29
C TYR A 24 -2.96 -6.64 27.21
N SER A 25 -3.54 -7.04 28.32
CA SER A 25 -4.18 -6.14 29.29
C SER A 25 -3.17 -5.61 30.31
N SER A 26 -3.51 -4.50 30.95
CA SER A 26 -2.71 -3.92 32.05
C SER A 26 -2.58 -4.84 33.28
N SER A 27 -3.48 -5.78 33.43
CA SER A 27 -3.44 -6.78 34.51
C SER A 27 -2.49 -7.96 34.23
N GLY A 28 -1.80 -7.97 33.09
CA GLY A 28 -0.88 -9.06 32.74
C GLY A 28 -1.55 -10.25 32.07
N ASP A 29 -2.78 -10.08 31.56
CA ASP A 29 -3.45 -11.11 30.77
C ASP A 29 -3.10 -10.93 29.29
N ILE A 30 -2.60 -11.98 28.65
CA ILE A 30 -2.38 -12.05 27.21
C ILE A 30 -3.34 -13.09 26.64
N SER A 31 -4.41 -12.63 26.00
CA SER A 31 -5.42 -13.47 25.31
C SER A 31 -5.96 -14.62 26.17
N GLY A 32 -6.24 -14.34 27.43
CA GLY A 32 -6.73 -15.32 28.42
C GLY A 32 -5.64 -16.05 29.21
N THR A 33 -4.37 -15.78 28.94
CA THR A 33 -3.24 -16.34 29.70
C THR A 33 -2.71 -15.30 30.68
N VAL A 34 -2.85 -15.57 31.97
CA VAL A 34 -2.33 -14.75 33.08
C VAL A 34 -0.88 -15.09 33.41
N GLY A 35 -0.25 -14.26 34.24
CA GLY A 35 1.14 -14.48 34.68
C GLY A 35 2.19 -13.73 33.85
N ASN A 36 1.76 -12.90 32.90
CA ASN A 36 2.64 -11.95 32.24
C ASN A 36 2.78 -10.68 33.11
N ALA A 37 3.74 -9.82 32.79
CA ALA A 37 3.95 -8.60 33.55
C ALA A 37 2.73 -7.67 33.47
N THR A 38 2.30 -7.14 34.57
CA THR A 38 1.36 -6.01 34.61
C THR A 38 2.04 -4.74 34.09
N TRP A 39 1.27 -3.83 33.54
CA TRP A 39 1.81 -2.56 33.05
C TRP A 39 0.91 -1.37 33.44
N THR A 40 1.49 -0.19 33.49
CA THR A 40 0.87 1.03 33.98
C THR A 40 1.29 2.24 33.13
N ILE A 41 0.88 3.43 33.56
CA ILE A 41 1.24 4.69 32.90
C ILE A 41 2.76 4.82 32.80
N GLY A 42 3.26 5.18 31.61
CA GLY A 42 4.67 5.32 31.32
C GLY A 42 5.35 4.06 30.75
N ASP A 43 4.70 2.90 30.86
CA ASP A 43 5.23 1.68 30.24
C ASP A 43 5.02 1.69 28.72
N ALA A 44 6.01 1.21 27.99
CA ALA A 44 5.92 1.01 26.56
C ALA A 44 5.60 -0.45 26.24
N ILE A 45 4.53 -0.69 25.49
CA ILE A 45 4.14 -2.02 25.03
C ILE A 45 4.52 -2.19 23.58
N GLY A 46 5.41 -3.13 23.30
CA GLY A 46 5.79 -3.57 21.98
C GLY A 46 4.92 -4.73 21.50
N VAL A 47 4.61 -4.75 20.22
CA VAL A 47 3.85 -5.82 19.57
C VAL A 47 4.64 -6.30 18.37
N ALA A 48 5.05 -7.57 18.38
CA ALA A 48 5.77 -8.21 17.28
C ALA A 48 4.86 -9.26 16.65
N TYR A 49 4.48 -9.02 15.40
CA TYR A 49 3.60 -9.88 14.62
C TYR A 49 4.36 -10.55 13.48
N ASN A 50 4.31 -11.87 13.43
CA ASN A 50 4.83 -12.67 12.32
C ASN A 50 3.65 -13.36 11.62
N ALA A 51 3.31 -12.86 10.43
CA ALA A 51 2.18 -13.35 9.65
C ALA A 51 2.44 -14.76 9.07
N ASP A 52 3.70 -15.06 8.71
CA ASP A 52 4.08 -16.35 8.11
C ASP A 52 4.06 -17.47 9.16
N ALA A 53 4.63 -17.20 10.33
CA ALA A 53 4.58 -18.14 11.46
C ALA A 53 3.22 -18.16 12.18
N GLY A 54 2.35 -17.19 11.89
CA GLY A 54 1.07 -17.04 12.58
C GLY A 54 1.21 -16.75 14.07
N THR A 55 2.22 -15.98 14.48
CA THR A 55 2.51 -15.71 15.88
C THR A 55 2.50 -14.22 16.21
N LEU A 56 2.10 -13.93 17.45
CA LEU A 56 2.12 -12.60 18.03
C LEU A 56 2.80 -12.64 19.38
N GLN A 57 3.76 -11.77 19.59
CA GLN A 57 4.50 -11.62 20.83
C GLN A 57 4.33 -10.19 21.37
N PHE A 58 4.25 -10.09 22.67
CA PHE A 58 4.19 -8.82 23.37
C PHE A 58 5.47 -8.56 24.15
N TYR A 59 5.82 -7.29 24.26
CA TYR A 59 6.99 -6.82 24.98
C TYR A 59 6.55 -5.71 25.93
N LYS A 60 7.08 -5.71 27.12
CA LYS A 60 6.96 -4.59 28.07
C LYS A 60 8.33 -3.97 28.26
N ASN A 61 8.46 -2.69 27.97
CA ASN A 61 9.73 -1.94 28.09
C ASN A 61 10.92 -2.68 27.47
N GLY A 62 10.72 -3.25 26.27
CA GLY A 62 11.72 -4.02 25.55
C GLY A 62 11.87 -5.48 25.99
N SER A 63 11.25 -5.91 27.08
CA SER A 63 11.32 -7.28 27.60
C SER A 63 10.18 -8.14 27.05
N LEU A 64 10.53 -9.27 26.43
CA LEU A 64 9.57 -10.25 25.91
C LEU A 64 8.70 -10.79 27.05
N GLN A 65 7.40 -10.87 26.82
CA GLN A 65 6.47 -11.52 27.73
C GLN A 65 6.45 -13.04 27.48
N PRO A 66 6.25 -13.85 28.55
CA PRO A 66 6.31 -15.32 28.44
C PRO A 66 5.31 -15.91 27.44
N THR A 67 4.14 -15.30 27.31
CA THR A 67 3.06 -15.81 26.45
C THR A 67 3.23 -15.38 24.99
N THR A 68 3.35 -16.38 24.10
CA THR A 68 3.23 -16.19 22.65
C THR A 68 1.85 -16.61 22.20
N VAL A 69 1.17 -15.74 21.46
CA VAL A 69 -0.14 -16.04 20.86
C VAL A 69 0.07 -16.67 19.50
N SER A 70 -0.63 -17.76 19.23
CA SER A 70 -0.60 -18.48 17.93
C SER A 70 -1.92 -18.33 17.15
N SER A 71 -1.96 -18.90 15.94
CA SER A 71 -3.13 -18.88 15.05
C SER A 71 -3.56 -17.47 14.63
N VAL A 72 -2.60 -16.60 14.38
CA VAL A 72 -2.79 -15.22 13.88
C VAL A 72 -2.13 -15.01 12.52
N GLY A 73 -1.96 -16.05 11.72
CA GLY A 73 -1.36 -15.96 10.38
C GLY A 73 -2.26 -15.27 9.36
N TYR A 74 -1.70 -14.96 8.19
CA TYR A 74 -2.43 -14.31 7.09
C TYR A 74 -3.61 -15.14 6.58
N THR A 75 -3.60 -16.45 6.74
CA THR A 75 -4.69 -17.37 6.35
C THR A 75 -5.88 -17.35 7.28
N THR A 76 -5.73 -16.82 8.50
CA THR A 76 -6.79 -16.74 9.51
C THR A 76 -7.60 -15.45 9.47
N GLY A 77 -7.28 -14.55 8.53
CA GLY A 77 -8.00 -13.30 8.29
C GLY A 77 -7.08 -12.08 8.26
N PRO A 78 -7.58 -10.94 7.81
CA PRO A 78 -6.84 -9.71 7.92
C PRO A 78 -6.75 -9.30 9.40
N TRP A 79 -5.53 -8.97 9.85
CA TRP A 79 -5.25 -8.54 11.20
C TRP A 79 -4.81 -7.09 11.21
N TRP A 80 -5.37 -6.28 12.10
CA TRP A 80 -4.93 -4.90 12.28
C TRP A 80 -4.66 -4.57 13.72
N PRO A 81 -3.67 -3.69 13.97
CA PRO A 81 -3.37 -3.22 15.31
C PRO A 81 -4.53 -2.36 15.83
N GLN A 82 -4.90 -2.58 17.07
CA GLN A 82 -5.89 -1.78 17.77
C GLN A 82 -5.36 -1.34 19.13
N VAL A 83 -5.78 -0.18 19.59
CA VAL A 83 -5.59 0.30 20.95
C VAL A 83 -6.96 0.56 21.53
N ARG A 84 -7.29 -0.15 22.60
CA ARG A 84 -8.49 0.12 23.38
C ARG A 84 -8.09 0.92 24.61
N GLN A 85 -8.71 2.06 24.78
CA GLN A 85 -8.57 2.92 25.96
C GLN A 85 -9.83 2.79 26.81
N ASP A 86 -9.66 2.82 28.13
CA ASP A 86 -10.75 2.90 29.07
C ASP A 86 -10.83 4.34 29.61
N ARG A 87 -12.03 4.90 29.58
CA ARG A 87 -12.37 6.26 30.03
C ARG A 87 -11.40 7.34 29.49
N ASN A 88 -11.00 8.29 30.27
CA ASN A 88 -10.20 9.45 29.88
C ASN A 88 -8.69 9.15 29.70
N ALA A 89 -8.33 7.94 29.34
CA ALA A 89 -6.96 7.56 29.09
C ALA A 89 -6.46 8.12 27.76
N THR A 90 -5.19 8.54 27.68
CA THR A 90 -4.49 8.87 26.45
C THR A 90 -3.41 7.86 26.17
N SER A 91 -3.25 7.47 24.92
CA SER A 91 -2.13 6.64 24.48
C SER A 91 -1.50 7.23 23.22
N SER A 92 -0.25 6.94 23.00
CA SER A 92 0.46 7.30 21.77
C SER A 92 0.90 6.04 21.05
N THR A 93 0.55 5.92 19.77
CA THR A 93 0.98 4.81 18.93
C THR A 93 2.19 5.21 18.10
N ASN A 94 3.10 4.26 17.90
CA ASN A 94 4.27 4.42 17.05
C ASN A 94 4.37 3.22 16.11
N PHE A 95 4.12 3.44 14.83
CA PHE A 95 4.24 2.44 13.77
C PHE A 95 5.58 2.53 13.01
N GLY A 96 6.45 3.44 13.43
CA GLY A 96 7.72 3.72 12.78
C GLY A 96 7.86 5.17 12.33
N GLN A 97 6.84 6.01 12.55
CA GLN A 97 6.92 7.46 12.30
C GLN A 97 7.88 8.21 13.23
N ARG A 98 8.36 7.52 14.27
CA ARG A 98 9.40 7.98 15.20
C ARG A 98 10.31 6.79 15.55
N PRO A 99 11.57 7.01 16.00
CA PRO A 99 12.37 5.93 16.54
C PRO A 99 11.63 5.19 17.68
N PHE A 100 11.76 3.89 17.72
CA PHE A 100 11.22 3.11 18.83
C PHE A 100 12.00 3.37 20.11
N ALA A 101 11.31 3.39 21.26
CA ALA A 101 11.93 3.53 22.56
C ALA A 101 12.83 2.34 22.93
N TYR A 102 12.55 1.17 22.36
CA TYR A 102 13.30 -0.06 22.56
C TYR A 102 13.59 -0.71 21.20
N THR A 103 14.72 -1.39 21.10
CA THR A 103 15.12 -2.10 19.87
C THR A 103 14.08 -3.14 19.50
N ALA A 104 13.68 -3.14 18.25
CA ALA A 104 12.78 -4.18 17.72
C ALA A 104 13.46 -5.56 17.79
N PRO A 105 12.72 -6.65 18.02
CA PRO A 105 13.27 -8.00 17.97
C PRO A 105 13.91 -8.28 16.60
N SER A 106 14.94 -9.13 16.57
CA SER A 106 15.63 -9.50 15.34
C SER A 106 14.64 -10.04 14.30
N GLY A 107 14.73 -9.55 13.07
CA GLY A 107 13.86 -9.92 11.95
C GLY A 107 12.55 -9.12 11.87
N PHE A 108 12.17 -8.38 12.90
CA PHE A 108 10.97 -7.54 12.87
C PHE A 108 11.29 -6.11 12.42
N LYS A 109 10.37 -5.54 11.66
CA LYS A 109 10.45 -4.17 11.13
C LYS A 109 9.29 -3.33 11.63
N ALA A 110 9.44 -2.02 11.57
CA ALA A 110 8.34 -1.10 11.84
C ALA A 110 7.21 -1.28 10.80
N LEU A 111 5.96 -1.16 11.24
CA LEU A 111 4.78 -1.23 10.37
C LEU A 111 4.59 0.13 9.68
N CYS A 112 5.41 0.41 8.69
CA CYS A 112 5.37 1.62 7.89
C CYS A 112 5.68 1.31 6.42
N ASP A 113 5.33 2.22 5.55
CA ASP A 113 5.47 2.10 4.10
C ASP A 113 6.92 1.92 3.64
N THR A 114 7.87 2.53 4.34
CA THR A 114 9.30 2.41 4.05
C THR A 114 9.84 0.98 4.19
N ASN A 115 9.12 0.11 4.88
CA ASN A 115 9.46 -1.30 5.08
C ASN A 115 8.70 -2.25 4.15
N LEU A 116 7.83 -1.73 3.30
CA LEU A 116 7.19 -2.53 2.26
C LEU A 116 8.24 -3.05 1.25
N PRO A 117 7.97 -4.19 0.61
CA PRO A 117 8.80 -4.62 -0.52
C PRO A 117 8.90 -3.51 -1.56
N ALA A 118 10.05 -3.39 -2.19
CA ALA A 118 10.20 -2.45 -3.29
C ALA A 118 9.12 -2.75 -4.36
N PRO A 119 8.44 -1.73 -4.90
CA PRO A 119 7.48 -1.95 -5.97
C PRO A 119 8.18 -2.57 -7.18
N LEU A 120 7.49 -3.47 -7.89
CA LEU A 120 8.00 -4.10 -9.12
C LEU A 120 8.45 -3.06 -10.14
N VAL A 121 7.78 -1.91 -10.15
CA VAL A 121 8.14 -0.76 -10.97
C VAL A 121 8.49 0.41 -10.04
N ALA A 122 9.77 0.66 -9.88
CA ALA A 122 10.25 1.74 -8.99
C ALA A 122 9.87 3.13 -9.51
N LYS A 123 9.73 3.28 -10.83
CA LYS A 123 9.37 4.53 -11.50
C LYS A 123 8.25 4.26 -12.51
N PRO A 124 6.96 4.31 -12.11
CA PRO A 124 5.84 4.03 -13.02
C PRO A 124 5.82 4.89 -14.28
N ASN A 125 6.31 6.13 -14.21
CA ASN A 125 6.42 7.04 -15.35
C ASN A 125 7.44 6.61 -16.42
N THR A 126 8.24 5.58 -16.17
CA THR A 126 9.08 4.94 -17.20
C THR A 126 8.33 3.89 -18.03
N LEU A 127 7.11 3.55 -17.65
CA LEU A 127 6.27 2.57 -18.32
C LEU A 127 4.94 3.16 -18.80
N MET A 128 4.43 4.18 -18.14
CA MET A 128 3.21 4.89 -18.48
C MET A 128 3.34 6.35 -18.13
N ASP A 129 2.99 7.23 -19.04
CA ASP A 129 3.02 8.67 -18.80
C ASP A 129 1.90 9.38 -19.58
N VAL A 130 1.62 10.62 -19.24
CA VAL A 130 0.63 11.46 -19.91
C VAL A 130 1.25 12.80 -20.27
N ALA A 131 1.16 13.15 -21.55
CA ALA A 131 1.60 14.45 -22.04
C ALA A 131 0.44 15.27 -22.59
N LEU A 132 0.45 16.56 -22.33
CA LEU A 132 -0.46 17.53 -22.92
C LEU A 132 0.30 18.42 -23.87
N TRP A 133 -0.24 18.59 -25.08
CA TRP A 133 0.36 19.47 -26.07
C TRP A 133 -0.67 20.25 -26.86
N SER A 134 -0.23 21.29 -27.55
CA SER A 134 -1.01 22.04 -28.53
C SER A 134 -0.54 21.68 -29.92
N GLY A 135 -1.44 21.22 -30.78
CA GLY A 135 -1.12 20.94 -32.19
C GLY A 135 -0.79 22.24 -32.95
N ASN A 136 0.19 22.17 -33.83
CA ASN A 136 0.62 23.27 -34.69
C ASN A 136 0.25 23.08 -36.16
N GLY A 137 -0.51 22.02 -36.47
CA GLY A 137 -0.89 21.65 -37.82
C GLY A 137 0.22 20.95 -38.62
N GLY A 138 1.34 20.66 -38.00
CA GLY A 138 2.48 19.96 -38.63
C GLY A 138 3.01 18.84 -37.74
N SER A 139 4.15 18.28 -38.15
CA SER A 139 4.84 17.26 -37.36
C SER A 139 5.42 17.87 -36.09
N GLN A 140 5.24 17.19 -34.95
CA GLN A 140 5.76 17.57 -33.64
C GLN A 140 6.33 16.35 -32.93
N THR A 141 7.43 16.56 -32.20
CA THR A 141 7.96 15.56 -31.25
C THR A 141 7.47 15.90 -29.86
N ILE A 142 6.79 14.96 -29.20
CA ILE A 142 6.32 15.10 -27.83
C ILE A 142 7.24 14.31 -26.92
N THR A 143 7.98 15.02 -26.07
CA THR A 143 8.86 14.39 -25.10
C THR A 143 8.05 14.00 -23.85
N LEU A 144 8.10 12.74 -23.47
CA LEU A 144 7.49 12.25 -22.24
C LEU A 144 8.40 12.55 -21.03
N PRO A 145 7.87 12.99 -19.90
CA PRO A 145 8.63 13.20 -18.68
C PRO A 145 9.41 11.96 -18.22
N GLY A 146 8.87 10.77 -18.45
CA GLY A 146 9.51 9.49 -18.13
C GLY A 146 10.64 9.06 -19.07
N ALA A 147 10.87 9.79 -20.16
CA ALA A 147 11.93 9.57 -21.14
C ALA A 147 11.97 8.11 -21.67
N PHE A 148 10.84 7.53 -21.98
CA PHE A 148 10.72 6.21 -22.62
C PHE A 148 9.99 6.31 -23.96
N SER A 149 10.19 5.31 -24.83
CA SER A 149 9.44 5.17 -26.08
C SER A 149 8.24 4.27 -25.82
N PRO A 150 7.00 4.77 -25.96
CA PRO A 150 5.80 3.98 -25.69
C PRO A 150 5.55 2.95 -26.80
N ASN A 151 5.15 1.74 -26.43
CA ASN A 151 4.66 0.72 -27.36
C ASN A 151 3.17 0.85 -27.67
N PHE A 152 2.47 1.65 -26.88
CA PHE A 152 1.05 1.92 -27.04
C PHE A 152 0.78 3.40 -26.75
N VAL A 153 0.01 4.05 -27.61
CA VAL A 153 -0.34 5.47 -27.49
C VAL A 153 -1.85 5.64 -27.63
N TRP A 154 -2.44 6.33 -26.65
CA TRP A 154 -3.82 6.74 -26.68
C TRP A 154 -3.92 8.27 -26.82
N ILE A 155 -4.43 8.73 -27.94
CA ILE A 155 -4.52 10.16 -28.27
C ILE A 155 -5.96 10.64 -28.19
N LYS A 156 -6.19 11.73 -27.48
CA LYS A 156 -7.50 12.37 -27.36
C LYS A 156 -7.39 13.87 -27.59
N ARG A 157 -8.17 14.36 -28.55
CA ARG A 157 -8.41 15.79 -28.74
C ARG A 157 -9.33 16.31 -27.64
N ARG A 158 -8.97 17.43 -27.00
CA ARG A 158 -9.73 18.03 -25.90
C ARG A 158 -10.56 19.25 -26.33
N SER A 159 -10.25 19.86 -27.47
CA SER A 159 -10.90 21.10 -27.96
C SER A 159 -12.24 20.88 -28.63
N SER A 160 -12.63 19.64 -28.94
CA SER A 160 -13.88 19.29 -29.57
C SER A 160 -14.22 17.80 -29.39
N ALA A 161 -15.47 17.42 -29.68
CA ALA A 161 -15.94 16.05 -29.56
C ALA A 161 -15.44 15.20 -30.73
N PHE A 162 -14.26 14.61 -30.56
CA PHE A 162 -13.71 13.61 -31.49
C PHE A 162 -13.45 12.32 -30.71
N SER A 163 -13.49 11.19 -31.42
CA SER A 163 -13.11 9.88 -30.93
C SER A 163 -11.63 9.86 -30.47
N SER A 164 -11.27 8.97 -29.58
CA SER A 164 -9.87 8.74 -29.21
C SER A 164 -9.25 7.76 -30.21
N LEU A 165 -7.99 7.98 -30.53
CA LEU A 165 -7.21 7.13 -31.42
C LEU A 165 -6.21 6.32 -30.62
N LEU A 166 -6.05 5.07 -31.00
CA LEU A 166 -5.15 4.11 -30.37
C LEU A 166 -4.14 3.62 -31.40
N TYR A 167 -2.87 3.68 -31.07
CA TYR A 167 -1.77 3.18 -31.90
C TYR A 167 -0.87 2.28 -31.07
N ASP A 168 -0.28 1.29 -31.69
CA ASP A 168 0.71 0.42 -31.06
C ASP A 168 1.81 0.00 -32.04
N THR A 169 2.94 -0.44 -31.49
CA THR A 169 4.10 -0.84 -32.27
C THR A 169 3.93 -2.18 -33.00
N VAL A 170 2.92 -2.98 -32.64
CA VAL A 170 2.65 -4.28 -33.28
C VAL A 170 1.95 -4.08 -34.62
N ARG A 171 0.95 -3.17 -34.67
CA ARG A 171 0.24 -2.79 -35.92
C ARG A 171 1.08 -1.83 -36.74
N GLY A 172 2.00 -1.16 -36.10
CA GLY A 172 2.78 -0.09 -36.71
C GLY A 172 2.06 1.27 -36.58
N ASN A 173 2.64 2.25 -37.24
CA ASN A 173 2.37 3.66 -37.05
C ASN A 173 1.99 4.34 -38.38
N GLY A 174 1.60 3.56 -39.33
CA GLY A 174 1.17 4.05 -40.65
C GLY A 174 -0.23 4.72 -40.63
N PRO A 175 -0.61 5.38 -41.74
CA PRO A 175 -1.87 6.12 -41.82
C PRO A 175 -3.14 5.26 -41.69
N ASN A 176 -3.03 3.95 -41.71
CA ASN A 176 -4.17 3.03 -41.65
C ASN A 176 -4.02 1.97 -40.55
N THR A 177 -3.27 2.26 -39.50
CA THR A 177 -3.01 1.31 -38.39
C THR A 177 -3.66 1.70 -37.07
N GLY A 178 -4.39 2.83 -37.07
CA GLY A 178 -5.07 3.30 -35.85
C GLY A 178 -6.41 2.61 -35.62
N LEU A 179 -6.73 2.40 -34.35
CA LEU A 179 -8.06 1.99 -33.91
C LEU A 179 -8.79 3.18 -33.29
N ILE A 180 -10.12 3.16 -33.37
CA ILE A 180 -10.99 4.15 -32.73
C ILE A 180 -11.58 3.53 -31.48
N SER A 181 -11.37 4.15 -30.30
CA SER A 181 -11.70 3.55 -29.00
C SER A 181 -13.20 3.35 -28.73
N ASP A 182 -14.05 4.09 -29.42
CA ASP A 182 -15.50 4.14 -29.25
C ASP A 182 -16.26 3.73 -30.56
N SER A 183 -15.62 2.98 -31.44
CA SER A 183 -16.20 2.51 -32.70
C SER A 183 -15.90 1.02 -32.91
N THR A 184 -16.81 0.36 -33.63
CA THR A 184 -16.62 -1.01 -34.16
C THR A 184 -15.97 -1.01 -35.54
N THR A 185 -15.55 0.15 -36.03
CA THR A 185 -14.86 0.30 -37.31
C THR A 185 -13.56 -0.49 -37.30
N ALA A 186 -13.28 -1.23 -38.34
CA ALA A 186 -12.05 -1.98 -38.50
C ALA A 186 -10.83 -1.06 -38.50
N GLU A 187 -9.66 -1.66 -38.26
CA GLU A 187 -8.37 -0.98 -38.36
C GLU A 187 -8.26 -0.21 -39.68
N GLY A 188 -7.73 1.00 -39.62
CA GLY A 188 -7.59 1.88 -40.77
C GLY A 188 -8.91 2.50 -41.29
N GLY A 189 -10.03 2.20 -40.68
CA GLY A 189 -11.31 2.78 -41.04
C GLY A 189 -11.56 4.19 -40.51
N ALA A 190 -10.61 4.76 -39.78
CA ALA A 190 -10.63 6.16 -39.43
C ALA A 190 -10.38 6.98 -40.72
N SER A 191 -11.40 7.66 -41.16
CA SER A 191 -11.32 8.59 -42.31
C SER A 191 -10.46 9.83 -41.99
N ASP A 192 -9.84 9.85 -40.84
CA ASP A 192 -8.90 10.88 -40.47
C ASP A 192 -7.54 10.57 -41.11
N ASN A 193 -7.32 11.21 -42.25
CA ASN A 193 -6.02 11.30 -42.93
C ASN A 193 -4.92 11.93 -42.06
N ALA A 194 -5.04 11.80 -40.78
CA ALA A 194 -4.02 12.21 -39.86
C ALA A 194 -2.89 11.18 -39.89
N THR A 195 -1.84 11.50 -40.58
CA THR A 195 -0.56 10.84 -40.45
C THR A 195 -0.05 11.14 -39.07
N TYR A 196 -0.42 10.32 -38.11
CA TYR A 196 0.20 10.36 -36.81
C TYR A 196 1.48 9.53 -36.89
N GLY A 197 2.56 10.12 -37.30
CA GLY A 197 3.88 9.59 -37.06
C GLY A 197 4.20 9.89 -35.59
N TYR A 198 4.66 9.11 -35.00
CA TYR A 198 5.22 8.09 -34.45
C TYR A 198 5.84 8.03 -33.23
N LEU A 199 6.21 6.88 -32.93
CA LEU A 199 7.04 6.49 -31.75
C LEU A 199 8.49 6.36 -32.19
#